data_36cc019bc02b7ee6341d1c5ee7846cc5
#
_entry.id   36cc019bc02b7ee6341d1c5ee7846cc5
#
_cell.length_a   1.000
_cell.length_b   1.000
_cell.length_c   1.000
_cell.angle_alpha   90.00
_cell.angle_beta   90.00
_cell.angle_gamma   90.00
#
_symmetry.space_group_name_H-M   'P 1'
#
loop_
_entity.id
_entity.type
_entity.pdbx_description
1 polymer ?
#
loop_
_entity_poly.entity_id
_entity_poly.type
_entity_poly.pdbx_seq_one_letter_code
_entity_poly.pdbx_strand_id
1 'polypeptide(L)'
;PVPSGWRVFDEIYIFKSYDPATVHALMGLNEHPNDKTPGYYPVSWCKEFGKGKVFYTSLGHREDVWDPTWKEGASERKNSPEIARTYQAHILGGIRWALGLQPGSAEPGNVKAAAP
;
A
#
# COMPACT_ATOMS: atom_id res chain seq x y z
N PRO A 1 -1.12 -1.26 -11.97
CA PRO A 1 0.08 -1.50 -11.14
C PRO A 1 0.71 -0.17 -10.73
N VAL A 2 1.23 -0.12 -9.49
CA VAL A 2 1.97 1.04 -9.01
C VAL A 2 3.36 1.01 -9.64
N PRO A 3 3.84 2.13 -10.20
CA PRO A 3 5.19 2.18 -10.79
C PRO A 3 6.28 1.89 -9.76
N SER A 4 7.36 1.26 -10.18
CA SER A 4 8.56 1.11 -9.35
C SER A 4 9.10 2.50 -8.96
N GLY A 5 9.43 2.66 -7.67
CA GLY A 5 9.91 3.94 -7.17
C GLY A 5 8.83 5.03 -7.03
N TRP A 6 7.56 4.64 -7.02
CA TRP A 6 6.47 5.56 -6.75
C TRP A 6 6.64 6.21 -5.38
N ARG A 7 6.53 7.53 -5.33
CA ARG A 7 6.67 8.32 -4.11
C ARG A 7 5.33 8.90 -3.73
N VAL A 8 4.97 8.78 -2.47
CA VAL A 8 3.74 9.33 -1.90
C VAL A 8 4.03 9.89 -0.51
N PHE A 9 3.43 11.02 -0.20
CA PHE A 9 3.48 11.64 1.12
C PHE A 9 2.17 11.33 1.84
N ASP A 10 2.25 10.46 2.86
CA ASP A 10 1.07 10.00 3.62
C ASP A 10 1.49 9.53 5.00
N GLU A 11 0.54 9.18 5.82
CA GLU A 11 0.75 8.50 7.09
C GLU A 11 0.87 6.99 6.87
N ILE A 12 1.87 6.37 7.48
CA ILE A 12 2.09 4.92 7.37
C ILE A 12 1.92 4.29 8.75
N TYR A 13 1.09 3.25 8.81
CA TYR A 13 0.89 2.46 10.02
C TYR A 13 1.94 1.36 10.14
N ILE A 14 2.53 1.26 11.33
CA ILE A 14 3.50 0.19 11.66
C ILE A 14 2.76 -0.91 12.41
N PHE A 15 2.84 -2.12 11.89
CA PHE A 15 2.21 -3.29 12.50
C PHE A 15 3.00 -3.81 13.69
N LYS A 16 2.31 -4.19 14.75
CA LYS A 16 2.91 -4.88 15.90
C LYS A 16 3.18 -6.36 15.61
N SER A 17 2.31 -6.97 14.85
CA SER A 17 2.36 -8.41 14.55
C SER A 17 2.11 -8.60 13.06
N TYR A 18 3.16 -8.59 12.28
CA TYR A 18 3.13 -8.84 10.84
C TYR A 18 4.01 -10.04 10.53
N ASP A 19 3.42 -11.05 9.95
CA ASP A 19 4.13 -12.23 9.48
C ASP A 19 4.10 -12.28 7.95
N PRO A 20 5.23 -11.97 7.27
CA PRO A 20 5.31 -11.99 5.82
C PRO A 20 5.04 -13.37 5.21
N ALA A 21 5.16 -14.45 6.00
CA ALA A 21 4.86 -15.80 5.53
C ALA A 21 3.36 -16.07 5.36
N THR A 22 2.49 -15.20 5.88
CA THR A 22 1.04 -15.40 5.85
C THR A 22 0.30 -14.50 4.86
N VAL A 23 0.99 -13.57 4.22
CA VAL A 23 0.42 -12.60 3.29
C VAL A 23 1.23 -12.51 2.00
N HIS A 24 0.57 -12.02 0.95
CA HIS A 24 1.24 -11.61 -0.28
C HIS A 24 1.51 -10.10 -0.24
N ALA A 25 2.78 -9.74 -0.16
CA ALA A 25 3.20 -8.35 -0.09
C ALA A 25 3.03 -7.65 -1.45
N LEU A 26 2.47 -6.45 -1.44
CA LEU A 26 2.26 -5.61 -2.61
C LEU A 26 3.16 -4.38 -2.60
N MET A 27 3.26 -3.70 -1.46
CA MET A 27 4.14 -2.55 -1.27
C MET A 27 4.72 -2.57 0.13
N GLY A 28 5.96 -2.11 0.27
CA GLY A 28 6.63 -1.93 1.54
C GLY A 28 7.73 -0.90 1.46
N LEU A 29 8.20 -0.48 2.62
CA LEU A 29 9.36 0.37 2.79
C LEU A 29 10.55 -0.49 3.21
N ASN A 30 11.74 -0.09 2.80
CA ASN A 30 13.00 -0.73 3.18
C ASN A 30 13.66 -0.09 4.42
N GLU A 31 13.03 0.92 4.98
CA GLU A 31 13.45 1.58 6.21
C GLU A 31 12.22 2.08 6.98
N HIS A 32 12.36 2.19 8.29
CA HIS A 32 11.32 2.76 9.14
C HIS A 32 11.04 4.22 8.76
N PRO A 33 9.78 4.64 8.60
CA PRO A 33 9.45 5.97 8.08
C PRO A 33 9.99 7.12 8.96
N ASN A 34 10.11 6.94 10.26
CA ASN A 34 10.55 7.98 11.18
C ASN A 34 12.05 7.90 11.50
N ASP A 35 12.52 6.78 12.03
CA ASP A 35 13.89 6.65 12.56
C ASP A 35 14.90 6.07 11.55
N LYS A 36 14.42 5.67 10.37
CA LYS A 36 15.25 5.15 9.27
C LYS A 36 15.94 3.81 9.57
N THR A 37 15.49 3.09 10.58
CA THR A 37 15.98 1.74 10.84
C THR A 37 15.73 0.85 9.61
N PRO A 38 16.76 0.21 9.04
CA PRO A 38 16.60 -0.69 7.91
C PRO A 38 15.70 -1.89 8.25
N GLY A 39 14.91 -2.33 7.29
CA GLY A 39 14.00 -3.47 7.46
C GLY A 39 12.94 -3.49 6.37
N TYR A 40 11.99 -4.41 6.51
CA TYR A 40 10.80 -4.40 5.67
C TYR A 40 9.59 -3.95 6.48
N TYR A 41 8.97 -2.86 6.05
CA TYR A 41 7.78 -2.27 6.69
C TYR A 41 6.63 -2.31 5.70
N PRO A 42 5.63 -3.18 5.92
CA PRO A 42 4.55 -3.38 4.96
C PRO A 42 3.64 -2.16 4.88
N VAL A 43 3.28 -1.78 3.65
CA VAL A 43 2.33 -0.71 3.35
C VAL A 43 1.04 -1.27 2.77
N SER A 44 1.15 -2.26 1.89
CA SER A 44 0.00 -2.91 1.26
C SER A 44 0.28 -4.40 1.07
N TRP A 45 -0.74 -5.20 1.27
CA TRP A 45 -0.67 -6.65 1.11
C TRP A 45 -2.07 -7.23 0.81
N CYS A 46 -2.09 -8.46 0.34
CA CYS A 46 -3.34 -9.20 0.18
C CYS A 46 -3.18 -10.64 0.65
N LYS A 47 -4.29 -11.30 0.89
CA LYS A 47 -4.34 -12.72 1.20
C LYS A 47 -5.71 -13.33 0.91
N GLU A 48 -5.74 -14.63 0.76
CA GLU A 48 -6.95 -15.40 0.90
C GLU A 48 -7.21 -15.72 2.38
N PHE A 49 -8.45 -15.64 2.81
CA PHE A 49 -8.88 -15.99 4.15
C PHE A 49 -10.14 -16.87 4.06
N GLY A 50 -9.98 -18.17 4.27
CA GLY A 50 -11.02 -19.12 3.98
C GLY A 50 -11.42 -19.06 2.49
N LYS A 51 -12.69 -18.82 2.20
CA LYS A 51 -13.20 -18.61 0.84
C LYS A 51 -13.21 -17.15 0.41
N GLY A 52 -12.75 -16.24 1.27
CA GLY A 52 -12.74 -14.81 1.03
C GLY A 52 -11.37 -14.29 0.62
N LYS A 53 -11.35 -13.04 0.18
CA LYS A 53 -10.14 -12.33 -0.21
C LYS A 53 -10.04 -11.03 0.59
N VAL A 54 -8.84 -10.73 1.07
CA VAL A 54 -8.52 -9.51 1.82
C VAL A 54 -7.47 -8.72 1.05
N PHE A 55 -7.75 -7.49 0.78
CA PHE A 55 -6.80 -6.50 0.27
C PHE A 55 -6.66 -5.38 1.31
N TYR A 56 -5.43 -5.05 1.65
CA TYR A 56 -5.11 -4.02 2.62
C TYR A 56 -4.15 -2.99 2.02
N THR A 57 -4.35 -1.74 2.36
CA THR A 57 -3.38 -0.66 2.17
C THR A 57 -3.47 0.31 3.35
N SER A 58 -2.33 0.82 3.83
CA SER A 58 -2.29 1.86 4.85
C SER A 58 -2.35 3.27 4.26
N LEU A 59 -2.28 3.40 2.94
CA LEU A 59 -2.37 4.69 2.26
C LEU A 59 -3.80 5.22 2.22
N GLY A 60 -3.94 6.55 2.17
CA GLY A 60 -5.22 7.24 2.00
C GLY A 60 -5.64 8.12 3.17
N HIS A 61 -4.75 8.37 4.15
CA HIS A 61 -5.03 9.28 5.27
C HIS A 61 -5.20 10.73 4.79
N ARG A 62 -4.31 11.19 3.89
CA ARG A 62 -4.39 12.54 3.33
C ARG A 62 -5.34 12.60 2.14
N GLU A 63 -6.14 13.66 2.06
CA GLU A 63 -7.08 13.88 0.95
C GLU A 63 -6.35 13.98 -0.39
N ASP A 64 -5.18 14.62 -0.44
CA ASP A 64 -4.41 14.78 -1.68
C ASP A 64 -3.75 13.49 -2.19
N VAL A 65 -3.82 12.39 -1.42
CA VAL A 65 -3.41 11.06 -1.89
C VAL A 65 -4.46 10.46 -2.82
N TRP A 66 -5.76 10.71 -2.57
CA TRP A 66 -6.84 10.06 -3.32
C TRP A 66 -7.68 11.01 -4.17
N ASP A 67 -7.65 12.33 -3.90
CA ASP A 67 -8.37 13.32 -4.67
C ASP A 67 -7.43 14.14 -5.56
N PRO A 68 -7.44 13.92 -6.89
CA PRO A 68 -6.59 14.66 -7.81
C PRO A 68 -6.97 16.15 -7.94
N THR A 69 -8.16 16.54 -7.46
CA THR A 69 -8.67 17.91 -7.54
C THR A 69 -8.63 18.65 -6.21
N TRP A 70 -8.22 17.96 -5.13
CA TRP A 70 -8.25 18.51 -3.78
C TRP A 70 -7.41 19.79 -3.67
N LYS A 71 -8.01 20.77 -3.02
CA LYS A 71 -7.38 22.04 -2.66
C LYS A 71 -7.94 22.46 -1.30
N GLU A 72 -7.06 22.64 -0.36
CA GLU A 72 -7.43 23.15 0.95
C GLU A 72 -6.82 24.54 1.16
N GLY A 73 -7.61 25.59 1.21
CA GLY A 73 -7.27 26.95 1.63
C GLY A 73 -5.82 27.38 1.34
N ALA A 74 -5.07 27.67 2.41
CA ALA A 74 -3.64 28.00 2.36
C ALA A 74 -2.71 26.78 2.43
N SER A 75 -3.24 25.57 2.60
CA SER A 75 -2.45 24.35 2.69
C SER A 75 -1.91 23.94 1.33
N GLU A 76 -0.63 23.61 1.31
CA GLU A 76 0.03 23.09 0.12
C GLU A 76 -0.33 21.63 -0.11
N ARG A 77 -0.63 21.31 -1.35
CA ARG A 77 -0.70 19.96 -1.85
C ARG A 77 0.69 19.29 -1.75
N LYS A 78 0.80 18.10 -1.14
CA LYS A 78 2.05 17.32 -1.04
C LYS A 78 2.15 16.24 -2.11
N ASN A 79 1.02 15.76 -2.59
CA ASN A 79 0.92 14.72 -3.61
C ASN A 79 0.34 15.33 -4.89
N SER A 80 1.01 15.10 -6.02
CA SER A 80 0.52 15.59 -7.31
C SER A 80 -0.79 14.91 -7.71
N PRO A 81 -1.58 15.49 -8.63
CA PRO A 81 -2.76 14.82 -9.18
C PRO A 81 -2.47 13.46 -9.80
N GLU A 82 -1.28 13.25 -10.37
CA GLU A 82 -0.85 11.97 -10.93
C GLU A 82 -0.66 10.92 -9.83
N ILE A 83 -0.12 11.29 -8.68
CA ILE A 83 -0.01 10.41 -7.50
C ILE A 83 -1.39 9.97 -7.06
N ALA A 84 -2.36 10.90 -6.98
CA ALA A 84 -3.72 10.57 -6.61
C ALA A 84 -4.39 9.61 -7.61
N ARG A 85 -4.19 9.80 -8.91
CA ARG A 85 -4.70 8.85 -9.92
C ARG A 85 -4.06 7.48 -9.81
N THR A 86 -2.76 7.42 -9.52
CA THR A 86 -2.05 6.15 -9.28
C THR A 86 -2.61 5.44 -8.05
N TYR A 87 -2.88 6.17 -6.97
CA TYR A 87 -3.54 5.63 -5.79
C TYR A 87 -4.94 5.09 -6.10
N GLN A 88 -5.75 5.84 -6.84
CA GLN A 88 -7.08 5.39 -7.28
C GLN A 88 -6.99 4.08 -8.09
N ALA A 89 -6.01 3.96 -8.99
CA ALA A 89 -5.78 2.73 -9.73
C ALA A 89 -5.36 1.56 -8.82
N HIS A 90 -4.56 1.82 -7.79
CA HIS A 90 -4.20 0.84 -6.78
C HIS A 90 -5.43 0.31 -6.02
N ILE A 91 -6.28 1.18 -5.53
CA ILE A 91 -7.52 0.80 -4.84
C ILE A 91 -8.46 0.05 -5.76
N LEU A 92 -8.67 0.54 -6.98
CA LEU A 92 -9.54 -0.10 -7.96
C LEU A 92 -9.04 -1.52 -8.31
N GLY A 93 -7.73 -1.68 -8.45
CA GLY A 93 -7.12 -2.99 -8.67
C GLY A 93 -7.38 -3.96 -7.51
N GLY A 94 -7.25 -3.50 -6.28
CA GLY A 94 -7.54 -4.27 -5.07
C GLY A 94 -9.02 -4.68 -4.99
N ILE A 95 -9.94 -3.76 -5.27
CA ILE A 95 -11.38 -4.03 -5.30
C ILE A 95 -11.71 -5.07 -6.37
N ARG A 96 -11.21 -4.90 -7.59
CA ARG A 96 -11.46 -5.84 -8.70
C ARG A 96 -10.93 -7.23 -8.40
N TRP A 97 -9.73 -7.31 -7.82
CA TRP A 97 -9.16 -8.59 -7.40
C TRP A 97 -10.01 -9.26 -6.31
N ALA A 98 -10.41 -8.52 -5.29
CA ALA A 98 -11.23 -9.04 -4.19
C ALA A 98 -12.60 -9.55 -4.68
N LEU A 99 -13.17 -8.92 -5.71
CA LEU A 99 -14.41 -9.34 -6.35
C LEU A 99 -14.24 -10.47 -7.39
N GLY A 100 -13.00 -10.91 -7.65
CA GLY A 100 -12.72 -11.92 -8.66
C GLY A 100 -12.82 -11.43 -10.10
N LEU A 101 -12.84 -10.11 -10.33
CA LEU A 101 -12.95 -9.49 -11.66
C LEU A 101 -11.59 -9.28 -12.33
N GLN A 102 -10.50 -9.43 -11.58
CA GLN A 102 -9.13 -9.28 -12.05
C GLN A 102 -8.27 -10.38 -11.44
N PRO A 103 -7.43 -11.07 -12.24
CA PRO A 103 -6.50 -12.06 -11.70
C PRO A 103 -5.37 -11.38 -10.94
N GLY A 104 -4.79 -12.12 -10.00
CA GLY A 104 -3.64 -11.70 -9.22
C GLY A 104 -3.26 -12.76 -8.21
N SER A 105 -1.97 -12.85 -7.89
CA SER A 105 -1.48 -13.79 -6.90
C SER A 105 -1.78 -13.31 -5.48
N ALA A 106 -2.22 -14.22 -4.63
CA ALA A 106 -2.25 -14.06 -3.18
C ALA A 106 -1.33 -15.07 -2.49
N GLU A 107 -0.40 -15.67 -3.26
CA GLU A 107 0.57 -16.62 -2.73
C GLU A 107 1.42 -15.95 -1.66
N PRO A 108 1.38 -16.44 -0.40
CA PRO A 108 2.07 -15.79 0.71
C PRO A 108 3.58 -15.98 0.63
N GLY A 109 4.32 -15.16 1.38
CA GLY A 109 5.76 -15.32 1.53
C GLY A 109 6.60 -14.85 0.35
N ASN A 110 6.06 -13.99 -0.50
CA ASN A 110 6.79 -13.41 -1.64
C ASN A 110 7.87 -12.38 -1.23
N VAL A 111 7.86 -11.93 0.02
CA VAL A 111 8.93 -11.13 0.62
C VAL A 111 9.53 -11.93 1.76
N LYS A 112 10.84 -12.18 1.71
CA LYS A 112 11.55 -12.79 2.82
C LYS A 112 11.78 -11.73 3.89
N ALA A 113 11.55 -12.09 5.16
CA ALA A 113 12.00 -11.26 6.27
C ALA A 113 13.51 -11.03 6.09
N ALA A 114 13.96 -9.79 6.34
CA ALA A 114 15.39 -9.53 6.38
C ALA A 114 16.02 -10.51 7.38
N ALA A 115 17.07 -11.19 6.95
CA ALA A 115 17.84 -12.05 7.86
C ALA A 115 18.32 -11.21 9.05
N PRO A 116 18.24 -11.74 10.27
CA PRO A 116 18.68 -11.03 11.45
C PRO A 116 20.17 -10.67 11.39
#